data_cf3c83dc48f9edaec1844481bf85024e
#
_entry.id   cf3c83dc48f9edaec1844481bf85024e
#
_cell.length_a   1.000
_cell.length_b   1.000
_cell.length_c   1.000
_cell.angle_alpha   90.00
_cell.angle_beta   90.00
_cell.angle_gamma   90.00
#
_symmetry.space_group_name_H-M   'P 1'
#
loop_
_entity.id
_entity.type
_entity.pdbx_description
1 polymer ?
#
loop_
_entity_poly.entity_id
_entity_poly.type
_entity_poly.pdbx_seq_one_letter_code
_entity_poly.pdbx_strand_id
1 'polypeptide(L)'
;MALKFLISAAAAVTMTILTPDSFADLAERLSPAVVNISSAQKVNGGRAGGPGDSQLQKKFNPQAVSLGSGFIVDPKGIVVTNNHVIDNAEQVTVTLHDGREFKATIRAVDRETDIAVLQLDAPPAKLPFVTFGDSNIARVGDWVLAIGNPFGLGGTVTVGIISARNRDIDAGNFDDFIQTDAAINRGNSGGPLFDMTGKVIGINTAIYSQTGGSVGVGFAVPSDLASVVVDQLLTNGETRRGWLGVSIDEMTPKLATELGFDRPRGAVVSVVRPNSPALSAGVQPNDVILDFNKRPVNTVRDLTRAVADTSVGATVPMTVLRDGKRVILKVTVDRRETRVLANAPGSPLPGGLKASGLTLERPTRDVIEAFGLAPDVDGVVVTAVDPDSQAAIVLRPGDIILEIGWERMTRPEAAATKLDKLRNLNSGPVQIYVQRGELLFYESLRP
;
A
#
# COMPACT_ATOMS: atom_id res chain seq x y z
N MET A 1 34.35 -73.69 -1.69
CA MET A 1 33.10 -72.88 -1.81
C MET A 1 33.35 -71.58 -1.11
N ALA A 2 33.77 -70.53 -1.78
CA ALA A 2 34.16 -69.25 -1.23
C ALA A 2 32.99 -68.25 -1.42
N LEU A 3 32.43 -67.80 -0.30
CA LEU A 3 31.34 -66.84 -0.24
C LEU A 3 31.90 -65.42 -0.34
N LYS A 4 31.74 -64.74 -1.48
CA LYS A 4 32.12 -63.35 -1.71
C LYS A 4 31.07 -62.46 -1.05
N PHE A 5 31.46 -61.74 0.00
CA PHE A 5 30.69 -60.63 0.54
C PHE A 5 30.86 -59.40 -0.39
N LEU A 6 29.77 -58.98 -1.00
CA LEU A 6 29.67 -57.70 -1.69
C LEU A 6 29.36 -56.60 -0.62
N ILE A 7 30.34 -55.77 -0.35
CA ILE A 7 30.13 -54.54 0.47
C ILE A 7 29.58 -53.50 -0.48
N SER A 8 28.30 -53.17 -0.35
CA SER A 8 27.66 -52.02 -1.02
C SER A 8 28.12 -50.74 -0.35
N ALA A 9 28.91 -49.94 -1.01
CA ALA A 9 29.27 -48.61 -0.57
C ALA A 9 28.05 -47.67 -0.77
N ALA A 10 27.35 -47.35 0.31
CA ALA A 10 26.35 -46.28 0.30
C ALA A 10 27.10 -44.94 0.18
N ALA A 11 26.96 -44.27 -0.97
CA ALA A 11 27.42 -42.90 -1.14
C ALA A 11 26.57 -42.00 -0.24
N ALA A 12 27.13 -41.54 0.87
CA ALA A 12 26.53 -40.49 1.66
C ALA A 12 26.54 -39.17 0.84
N VAL A 13 25.38 -38.77 0.34
CA VAL A 13 25.20 -37.42 -0.22
C VAL A 13 25.29 -36.45 0.94
N THR A 14 26.47 -35.86 1.14
CA THR A 14 26.66 -34.78 2.09
C THR A 14 25.94 -33.56 1.52
N MET A 15 24.73 -33.31 2.00
CA MET A 15 23.98 -32.09 1.69
C MET A 15 24.69 -30.95 2.45
N THR A 16 25.61 -30.28 1.75
CA THR A 16 26.24 -29.06 2.30
C THR A 16 25.14 -28.01 2.40
N ILE A 17 24.71 -27.73 3.62
CA ILE A 17 23.83 -26.59 3.91
C ILE A 17 24.72 -25.36 3.72
N LEU A 18 24.59 -24.70 2.55
CA LEU A 18 25.26 -23.45 2.24
C LEU A 18 24.56 -22.30 2.98
N THR A 19 24.80 -22.21 4.29
CA THR A 19 24.59 -20.95 4.99
C THR A 19 25.79 -20.05 4.66
N PRO A 20 25.59 -18.76 4.28
CA PRO A 20 26.73 -17.88 4.06
C PRO A 20 27.49 -17.70 5.38
N ASP A 21 28.83 -17.80 5.32
CA ASP A 21 29.69 -17.63 6.47
C ASP A 21 29.62 -16.19 7.03
N SER A 22 29.32 -15.22 6.16
CA SER A 22 29.16 -13.80 6.51
C SER A 22 28.32 -13.09 5.45
N PHE A 23 27.64 -12.02 5.86
CA PHE A 23 26.93 -11.08 4.97
C PHE A 23 27.75 -9.79 4.74
N ALA A 24 28.95 -9.68 5.29
CA ALA A 24 29.75 -8.46 5.30
C ALA A 24 30.07 -7.96 3.90
N ASP A 25 30.59 -8.83 3.02
CA ASP A 25 30.96 -8.45 1.64
C ASP A 25 29.74 -7.98 0.84
N LEU A 26 28.58 -8.63 1.05
CA LEU A 26 27.33 -8.25 0.39
C LEU A 26 26.85 -6.88 0.90
N ALA A 27 26.87 -6.67 2.20
CA ALA A 27 26.50 -5.40 2.84
C ALA A 27 27.42 -4.25 2.40
N GLU A 28 28.74 -4.45 2.37
CA GLU A 28 29.73 -3.46 1.92
C GLU A 28 29.48 -3.05 0.46
N ARG A 29 29.19 -4.00 -0.40
CA ARG A 29 28.90 -3.75 -1.83
C ARG A 29 27.60 -2.99 -2.05
N LEU A 30 26.54 -3.25 -1.25
CA LEU A 30 25.20 -2.74 -1.48
C LEU A 30 24.90 -1.43 -0.74
N SER A 31 25.48 -1.23 0.45
CA SER A 31 25.25 -0.05 1.29
C SER A 31 25.48 1.28 0.58
N PRO A 32 26.46 1.44 -0.34
CA PRO A 32 26.68 2.70 -1.04
C PRO A 32 25.51 3.18 -1.91
N ALA A 33 24.63 2.25 -2.34
CA ALA A 33 23.44 2.59 -3.12
C ALA A 33 22.21 2.92 -2.25
N VAL A 34 22.29 2.69 -0.92
CA VAL A 34 21.20 2.99 0.01
C VAL A 34 21.39 4.37 0.62
N VAL A 35 20.34 5.16 0.61
CA VAL A 35 20.37 6.57 1.00
C VAL A 35 19.43 6.84 2.17
N ASN A 36 19.76 7.88 2.94
CA ASN A 36 18.82 8.48 3.88
C ASN A 36 17.95 9.51 3.16
N ILE A 37 16.69 9.56 3.53
CA ILE A 37 15.73 10.56 3.04
C ILE A 37 15.20 11.33 4.24
N SER A 38 15.36 12.65 4.19
CA SER A 38 14.75 13.57 5.13
C SER A 38 13.81 14.51 4.40
N SER A 39 12.58 14.62 4.92
CA SER A 39 11.56 15.53 4.39
C SER A 39 11.25 16.62 5.41
N ALA A 40 11.22 17.88 4.96
CA ALA A 40 10.82 19.03 5.75
C ALA A 40 9.43 19.49 5.34
N GLN A 41 8.55 19.70 6.33
CA GLN A 41 7.23 20.29 6.12
C GLN A 41 7.25 21.74 6.62
N LYS A 42 6.39 22.58 6.05
CA LYS A 42 6.17 23.95 6.55
C LYS A 42 5.47 23.90 7.90
N VAL A 43 6.18 24.30 8.94
CA VAL A 43 5.59 24.49 10.25
C VAL A 43 4.75 25.76 10.22
N ASN A 44 3.47 25.66 9.86
CA ASN A 44 2.51 26.72 10.16
C ASN A 44 2.28 26.72 11.67
N GLY A 45 3.09 27.48 12.41
CA GLY A 45 2.87 28.01 13.76
C GLY A 45 2.31 27.10 14.83
N GLY A 46 2.71 25.81 14.92
CA GLY A 46 2.16 24.94 15.96
C GLY A 46 2.91 23.62 16.15
N ARG A 47 3.70 23.56 17.24
CA ARG A 47 4.32 22.37 17.83
C ARG A 47 5.02 21.38 16.90
N ALA A 48 6.31 21.62 16.66
CA ALA A 48 7.25 20.59 16.33
C ALA A 48 7.33 19.57 17.50
N GLY A 49 7.17 18.28 17.19
CA GLY A 49 7.50 17.20 18.10
C GLY A 49 6.32 16.59 18.87
N GLY A 50 5.80 15.46 18.36
CA GLY A 50 4.97 14.54 19.15
C GLY A 50 5.81 13.77 20.18
N PRO A 51 5.20 13.09 21.18
CA PRO A 51 5.92 12.40 22.25
C PRO A 51 6.77 11.18 21.83
N GLY A 52 7.04 11.01 20.54
CA GLY A 52 7.87 9.94 19.98
C GLY A 52 9.12 10.40 19.23
N ASP A 53 9.37 11.70 19.07
CA ASP A 53 10.58 12.18 18.42
C ASP A 53 11.81 11.94 19.30
N SER A 54 12.67 11.04 18.87
CA SER A 54 13.90 10.75 19.61
C SER A 54 14.79 11.99 19.68
N GLN A 55 15.47 12.19 20.81
CA GLN A 55 16.44 13.28 20.97
C GLN A 55 17.53 13.26 19.88
N LEU A 56 17.80 12.09 19.30
CA LEU A 56 18.71 11.91 18.17
C LEU A 56 18.20 12.59 16.89
N GLN A 57 16.90 12.45 16.56
CA GLN A 57 16.30 13.12 15.40
C GLN A 57 16.47 14.63 15.45
N LYS A 58 16.19 15.24 16.63
CA LYS A 58 16.35 16.69 16.85
C LYS A 58 17.79 17.16 16.76
N LYS A 59 18.75 16.32 17.11
CA LYS A 59 20.18 16.66 17.09
C LYS A 59 20.76 16.68 15.67
N PHE A 60 20.31 15.75 14.80
CA PHE A 60 20.88 15.59 13.45
C PHE A 60 20.10 16.34 12.36
N ASN A 61 18.80 16.54 12.53
CA ASN A 61 17.99 17.37 11.63
C ASN A 61 16.79 17.98 12.34
N PRO A 62 16.93 19.16 12.96
CA PRO A 62 15.87 19.78 13.78
C PRO A 62 14.66 20.23 12.95
N GLN A 63 14.77 20.30 11.62
CA GLN A 63 13.68 20.70 10.71
C GLN A 63 13.01 19.51 10.01
N ALA A 64 13.55 18.31 10.11
CA ALA A 64 12.98 17.13 9.47
C ALA A 64 11.74 16.64 10.22
N VAL A 65 10.65 16.50 9.50
CA VAL A 65 9.38 15.97 10.03
C VAL A 65 9.28 14.47 9.80
N SER A 66 9.87 13.95 8.71
CA SER A 66 9.91 12.53 8.40
C SER A 66 11.33 12.10 8.03
N LEU A 67 11.71 10.90 8.47
CA LEU A 67 12.99 10.26 8.15
C LEU A 67 12.72 8.84 7.66
N GLY A 68 13.33 8.49 6.54
CA GLY A 68 13.28 7.17 5.95
C GLY A 68 14.52 6.84 5.16
N SER A 69 14.47 5.75 4.46
CA SER A 69 15.51 5.30 3.55
C SER A 69 15.02 5.30 2.11
N GLY A 70 15.93 5.18 1.18
CA GLY A 70 15.68 4.94 -0.22
C GLY A 70 16.87 4.23 -0.84
N PHE A 71 16.80 3.96 -2.12
CA PHE A 71 17.91 3.38 -2.86
C PHE A 71 17.98 3.91 -4.28
N ILE A 72 19.19 4.03 -4.79
CA ILE A 72 19.47 4.52 -6.14
C ILE A 72 19.31 3.36 -7.12
N VAL A 73 18.48 3.55 -8.14
CA VAL A 73 18.20 2.55 -9.19
C VAL A 73 18.80 2.90 -10.55
N ASP A 74 19.27 4.14 -10.72
CA ASP A 74 19.90 4.63 -11.94
C ASP A 74 21.07 5.55 -11.59
N PRO A 75 22.26 5.40 -12.24
CA PRO A 75 23.41 6.25 -11.97
C PRO A 75 23.19 7.74 -12.25
N LYS A 76 22.08 8.11 -12.92
CA LYS A 76 21.66 9.50 -13.14
C LYS A 76 20.93 10.09 -11.93
N GLY A 77 20.87 9.38 -10.80
CA GLY A 77 20.30 9.87 -9.56
C GLY A 77 18.80 9.66 -9.39
N ILE A 78 18.26 8.61 -9.99
CA ILE A 78 16.91 8.15 -9.68
C ILE A 78 16.93 7.38 -8.36
N VAL A 79 16.10 7.80 -7.43
CA VAL A 79 15.96 7.19 -6.10
C VAL A 79 14.53 6.70 -5.92
N VAL A 80 14.39 5.49 -5.39
CA VAL A 80 13.09 4.89 -5.03
C VAL A 80 12.96 4.88 -3.51
N THR A 81 11.78 5.18 -3.02
CA THR A 81 11.41 5.17 -1.59
C THR A 81 9.91 4.93 -1.41
N ASN A 82 9.41 4.94 -0.17
CA ASN A 82 7.98 4.96 0.08
C ASN A 82 7.38 6.37 -0.04
N ASN A 83 6.12 6.42 -0.47
CA ASN A 83 5.38 7.68 -0.56
C ASN A 83 5.20 8.32 0.83
N HIS A 84 4.86 7.54 1.86
CA HIS A 84 4.66 8.08 3.22
C HIS A 84 5.92 8.74 3.82
N VAL A 85 7.13 8.42 3.32
CA VAL A 85 8.39 9.06 3.74
C VAL A 85 8.46 10.51 3.28
N ILE A 86 7.85 10.81 2.12
CA ILE A 86 7.92 12.13 1.48
C ILE A 86 6.55 12.82 1.38
N ASP A 87 5.51 12.24 1.96
CA ASP A 87 4.16 12.81 1.88
C ASP A 87 4.11 14.19 2.56
N ASN A 88 3.48 15.14 1.88
CA ASN A 88 3.40 16.55 2.29
C ASN A 88 4.76 17.27 2.48
N ALA A 89 5.84 16.75 1.88
CA ALA A 89 7.15 17.39 1.93
C ALA A 89 7.22 18.63 1.01
N GLU A 90 7.64 19.78 1.55
CA GLU A 90 8.02 20.95 0.72
C GLU A 90 9.42 20.80 0.16
N GLN A 91 10.30 20.14 0.89
CA GLN A 91 11.67 19.89 0.49
C GLN A 91 12.08 18.48 0.89
N VAL A 92 12.68 17.78 -0.05
CA VAL A 92 13.29 16.45 0.17
C VAL A 92 14.80 16.57 0.04
N THR A 93 15.52 16.10 1.05
CA THR A 93 16.98 15.99 1.05
C THR A 93 17.35 14.52 1.10
N VAL A 94 18.27 14.12 0.23
CA VAL A 94 18.81 12.77 0.17
C VAL A 94 20.28 12.82 0.59
N THR A 95 20.62 12.07 1.64
CA THR A 95 22.00 11.92 2.13
C THR A 95 22.53 10.57 1.66
N LEU A 96 23.63 10.60 0.91
CA LEU A 96 24.33 9.40 0.44
C LEU A 96 25.05 8.68 1.60
N HIS A 97 25.47 7.45 1.32
CA HIS A 97 26.23 6.65 2.30
C HIS A 97 27.53 7.33 2.78
N ASP A 98 28.17 8.13 1.92
CA ASP A 98 29.40 8.87 2.23
C ASP A 98 29.15 10.22 2.92
N GLY A 99 27.90 10.54 3.27
CA GLY A 99 27.51 11.77 3.97
C GLY A 99 27.23 12.98 3.06
N ARG A 100 27.40 12.87 1.75
CA ARG A 100 27.04 13.96 0.83
C ARG A 100 25.53 14.12 0.75
N GLU A 101 25.06 15.35 0.77
CA GLU A 101 23.65 15.70 0.73
C GLU A 101 23.28 16.31 -0.62
N PHE A 102 22.12 15.91 -1.12
CA PHE A 102 21.53 16.43 -2.35
C PHE A 102 20.07 16.80 -2.11
N LYS A 103 19.63 17.90 -2.69
CA LYS A 103 18.20 18.14 -2.85
C LYS A 103 17.65 17.14 -3.86
N ALA A 104 16.40 16.75 -3.68
CA ALA A 104 15.72 15.86 -4.61
C ALA A 104 14.35 16.39 -4.97
N THR A 105 14.03 16.28 -6.26
CA THR A 105 12.72 16.61 -6.80
C THR A 105 11.87 15.36 -6.86
N ILE A 106 10.63 15.44 -6.36
CA ILE A 106 9.65 14.36 -6.47
C ILE A 106 9.22 14.26 -7.95
N ARG A 107 9.56 13.16 -8.62
CA ARG A 107 9.18 12.92 -10.01
C ARG A 107 7.73 12.48 -10.12
N ALA A 108 7.36 11.49 -9.33
CA ALA A 108 6.01 10.96 -9.27
C ALA A 108 5.83 10.08 -8.03
N VAL A 109 4.57 9.87 -7.64
CA VAL A 109 4.20 9.01 -6.54
C VAL A 109 3.05 8.10 -6.91
N ASP A 110 3.01 6.93 -6.31
CA ASP A 110 1.87 6.04 -6.31
C ASP A 110 1.43 5.74 -4.87
N ARG A 111 0.34 6.35 -4.45
CA ARG A 111 -0.17 6.23 -3.08
C ARG A 111 -0.77 4.86 -2.80
N GLU A 112 -1.27 4.17 -3.81
CA GLU A 112 -1.92 2.87 -3.64
C GLU A 112 -0.92 1.74 -3.32
N THR A 113 0.33 1.85 -3.79
CA THR A 113 1.43 0.91 -3.48
C THR A 113 2.46 1.52 -2.54
N ASP A 114 2.23 2.76 -2.10
CA ASP A 114 3.14 3.50 -1.21
C ASP A 114 4.57 3.64 -1.80
N ILE A 115 4.68 3.89 -3.11
CA ILE A 115 5.96 4.06 -3.82
C ILE A 115 6.13 5.49 -4.31
N ALA A 116 7.33 6.04 -4.14
CA ALA A 116 7.73 7.32 -4.67
C ALA A 116 9.04 7.23 -5.45
N VAL A 117 9.14 8.03 -6.51
CA VAL A 117 10.35 8.18 -7.33
C VAL A 117 10.85 9.61 -7.24
N LEU A 118 12.12 9.75 -6.85
CA LEU A 118 12.80 11.02 -6.71
C LEU A 118 13.92 11.15 -7.75
N GLN A 119 14.26 12.37 -8.09
CA GLN A 119 15.42 12.73 -8.88
C GLN A 119 16.35 13.60 -8.05
N LEU A 120 17.59 13.19 -7.89
CA LEU A 120 18.61 14.03 -7.27
C LEU A 120 18.90 15.25 -8.15
N ASP A 121 19.01 16.41 -7.53
CA ASP A 121 19.41 17.64 -8.22
C ASP A 121 20.94 17.64 -8.38
N ALA A 122 21.42 17.84 -9.61
CA ALA A 122 22.84 17.85 -9.95
C ALA A 122 23.65 16.64 -9.39
N PRO A 123 23.25 15.39 -9.71
CA PRO A 123 23.94 14.20 -9.21
C PRO A 123 25.36 14.12 -9.76
N PRO A 124 26.32 13.52 -9.04
CA PRO A 124 27.65 13.26 -9.55
C PRO A 124 27.62 12.29 -10.72
N ALA A 125 28.63 12.33 -11.59
CA ALA A 125 28.67 11.58 -12.85
C ALA A 125 28.59 10.03 -12.68
N LYS A 126 28.92 9.52 -11.50
CA LYS A 126 28.85 8.09 -11.18
C LYS A 126 28.28 7.92 -9.77
N LEU A 127 27.04 7.45 -9.70
CA LEU A 127 26.43 7.00 -8.44
C LEU A 127 26.43 5.48 -8.40
N PRO A 128 26.67 4.88 -7.23
CA PRO A 128 26.37 3.47 -7.01
C PRO A 128 24.86 3.27 -7.15
N PHE A 129 24.44 2.18 -7.77
CA PHE A 129 23.03 1.86 -7.94
C PHE A 129 22.81 0.35 -7.81
N VAL A 130 21.57 -0.03 -7.55
CA VAL A 130 21.11 -1.42 -7.48
C VAL A 130 19.98 -1.66 -8.46
N THR A 131 19.71 -2.92 -8.76
CA THR A 131 18.68 -3.33 -9.71
C THR A 131 17.63 -4.19 -9.04
N PHE A 132 16.40 -4.13 -9.54
CA PHE A 132 15.35 -5.04 -9.13
C PHE A 132 15.65 -6.47 -9.54
N GLY A 133 15.36 -7.42 -8.65
CA GLY A 133 15.31 -8.85 -8.91
C GLY A 133 13.87 -9.28 -9.22
N ASP A 134 13.69 -10.59 -9.36
CA ASP A 134 12.38 -11.21 -9.56
C ASP A 134 11.87 -11.79 -8.24
N SER A 135 10.94 -11.09 -7.58
CA SER A 135 10.35 -11.57 -6.33
C SER A 135 9.44 -12.79 -6.51
N ASN A 136 9.01 -13.10 -7.75
CA ASN A 136 8.16 -14.28 -8.00
C ASN A 136 8.89 -15.62 -7.75
N ILE A 137 10.20 -15.66 -7.94
CA ILE A 137 11.01 -16.85 -7.70
C ILE A 137 11.46 -16.99 -6.24
N ALA A 138 11.34 -15.93 -5.44
CA ALA A 138 11.71 -15.93 -4.03
C ALA A 138 10.76 -16.83 -3.21
N ARG A 139 11.31 -17.61 -2.28
CA ARG A 139 10.58 -18.63 -1.53
C ARG A 139 10.62 -18.34 -0.03
N VAL A 140 9.63 -18.83 0.67
CA VAL A 140 9.66 -18.87 2.14
C VAL A 140 10.88 -19.68 2.59
N GLY A 141 11.68 -19.10 3.49
CA GLY A 141 12.93 -19.66 3.98
C GLY A 141 14.19 -19.12 3.26
N ASP A 142 14.06 -18.43 2.14
CA ASP A 142 15.21 -17.79 1.48
C ASP A 142 15.74 -16.62 2.33
N TRP A 143 17.07 -16.50 2.45
CA TRP A 143 17.74 -15.40 3.17
C TRP A 143 17.50 -14.07 2.48
N VAL A 144 17.30 -13.04 3.29
CA VAL A 144 17.15 -11.66 2.84
C VAL A 144 17.96 -10.69 3.71
N LEU A 145 18.38 -9.60 3.07
CA LEU A 145 19.14 -8.53 3.70
C LEU A 145 18.34 -7.22 3.57
N ALA A 146 17.91 -6.66 4.68
CA ALA A 146 17.31 -5.34 4.71
C ALA A 146 18.38 -4.31 5.04
N ILE A 147 18.53 -3.29 4.18
CA ILE A 147 19.46 -2.19 4.43
C ILE A 147 18.65 -0.90 4.49
N GLY A 148 18.88 -0.12 5.54
CA GLY A 148 18.41 1.23 5.70
C GLY A 148 19.55 2.18 6.03
N ASN A 149 19.29 3.48 5.94
CA ASN A 149 20.25 4.49 6.36
C ASN A 149 19.56 5.50 7.32
N PRO A 150 19.05 5.01 8.48
CA PRO A 150 18.42 5.89 9.44
C PRO A 150 19.40 6.95 9.92
N PHE A 151 19.00 8.20 9.89
CA PHE A 151 19.77 9.36 10.35
C PHE A 151 21.04 9.69 9.55
N GLY A 152 21.31 9.04 8.41
CA GLY A 152 22.53 9.29 7.64
C GLY A 152 23.82 8.85 8.33
N LEU A 153 23.75 7.91 9.28
CA LEU A 153 24.88 7.47 10.12
C LEU A 153 25.71 6.32 9.50
N GLY A 154 25.58 6.08 8.19
CA GLY A 154 26.39 5.09 7.50
C GLY A 154 25.73 3.74 7.26
N GLY A 155 24.40 3.65 7.40
CA GLY A 155 23.63 2.46 7.08
C GLY A 155 23.44 1.49 8.26
N THR A 156 22.30 0.85 8.27
CA THR A 156 21.95 -0.25 9.19
C THR A 156 21.59 -1.46 8.35
N VAL A 157 22.23 -2.59 8.65
CA VAL A 157 22.01 -3.86 7.96
C VAL A 157 21.35 -4.83 8.92
N THR A 158 20.25 -5.43 8.50
CA THR A 158 19.59 -6.52 9.21
C THR A 158 19.37 -7.71 8.28
N VAL A 159 19.43 -8.91 8.83
CA VAL A 159 19.32 -10.17 8.10
C VAL A 159 18.17 -10.97 8.66
N GLY A 160 17.47 -11.66 7.80
CA GLY A 160 16.40 -12.58 8.14
C GLY A 160 16.07 -13.47 6.95
N ILE A 161 14.88 -14.03 6.99
CA ILE A 161 14.35 -14.86 5.90
C ILE A 161 13.02 -14.29 5.39
N ILE A 162 12.59 -14.76 4.24
CA ILE A 162 11.20 -14.63 3.82
C ILE A 162 10.35 -15.53 4.71
N SER A 163 9.55 -14.95 5.61
CA SER A 163 8.69 -15.69 6.53
C SER A 163 7.37 -16.09 5.88
N ALA A 164 6.85 -15.27 4.98
CA ALA A 164 5.65 -15.56 4.20
C ALA A 164 5.61 -14.68 2.93
N ARG A 165 4.71 -15.01 2.03
CA ARG A 165 4.44 -14.24 0.80
C ARG A 165 2.95 -13.97 0.66
N ASN A 166 2.63 -13.03 -0.22
CA ASN A 166 1.25 -12.67 -0.54
C ASN A 166 0.43 -12.28 0.70
N ARG A 167 1.09 -11.56 1.65
CA ARG A 167 0.42 -11.08 2.84
C ARG A 167 -0.46 -9.87 2.54
N ASP A 168 -1.67 -9.98 3.04
CA ASP A 168 -2.62 -8.91 3.18
C ASP A 168 -2.52 -8.35 4.58
N ILE A 169 -2.40 -7.05 4.69
CA ILE A 169 -2.32 -6.36 5.98
C ILE A 169 -3.37 -5.25 6.10
N ASP A 170 -4.37 -5.27 5.19
CA ASP A 170 -5.45 -4.29 5.10
C ASP A 170 -4.96 -2.84 4.90
N ALA A 171 -3.77 -2.67 4.28
CA ALA A 171 -3.21 -1.36 3.96
C ALA A 171 -3.77 -0.79 2.65
N GLY A 172 -4.25 -1.63 1.73
CA GLY A 172 -4.81 -1.19 0.46
C GLY A 172 -5.28 -2.30 -0.47
N ASN A 173 -5.88 -1.88 -1.60
CA ASN A 173 -6.44 -2.80 -2.59
C ASN A 173 -5.39 -3.66 -3.34
N PHE A 174 -4.11 -3.31 -3.22
CA PHE A 174 -2.99 -3.98 -3.90
C PHE A 174 -2.02 -4.64 -2.92
N ASP A 175 -2.49 -4.93 -1.70
CA ASP A 175 -1.69 -5.59 -0.69
C ASP A 175 -1.19 -6.94 -1.20
N ASP A 176 0.13 -7.07 -1.23
CA ASP A 176 0.82 -8.30 -1.60
C ASP A 176 2.22 -8.27 -1.03
N PHE A 177 2.33 -8.28 0.29
CA PHE A 177 3.61 -8.08 0.92
C PHE A 177 4.41 -9.36 1.07
N ILE A 178 5.74 -9.23 0.92
CA ILE A 178 6.70 -10.18 1.45
C ILE A 178 6.78 -9.92 2.95
N GLN A 179 6.54 -10.95 3.77
CA GLN A 179 6.80 -10.90 5.20
C GLN A 179 8.20 -11.40 5.49
N THR A 180 8.95 -10.69 6.33
CA THR A 180 10.29 -11.05 6.77
C THR A 180 10.45 -10.87 8.28
N ASP A 181 11.34 -11.66 8.89
CA ASP A 181 11.79 -11.50 10.28
C ASP A 181 13.08 -10.67 10.38
N ALA A 182 13.68 -10.27 9.23
CA ALA A 182 14.69 -9.22 9.25
C ALA A 182 14.16 -7.99 9.99
N ALA A 183 14.92 -7.48 10.95
CA ALA A 183 14.43 -6.40 11.82
C ALA A 183 14.21 -5.12 11.02
N ILE A 184 12.94 -4.78 10.77
CA ILE A 184 12.53 -3.50 10.20
C ILE A 184 12.11 -2.58 11.32
N ASN A 185 12.65 -1.36 11.34
CA ASN A 185 12.37 -0.33 12.33
C ASN A 185 12.20 1.02 11.63
N ARG A 186 11.74 2.04 12.37
CA ARG A 186 11.70 3.42 11.87
C ARG A 186 13.06 3.82 11.29
N GLY A 187 13.07 4.26 10.04
CA GLY A 187 14.26 4.61 9.28
C GLY A 187 14.67 3.59 8.20
N ASN A 188 14.21 2.33 8.27
CA ASN A 188 14.40 1.37 7.18
C ASN A 188 13.27 1.45 6.12
N SER A 189 12.14 2.10 6.42
CA SER A 189 11.04 2.29 5.48
C SER A 189 11.52 3.01 4.23
N GLY A 190 11.14 2.52 3.05
CA GLY A 190 11.62 2.97 1.74
C GLY A 190 12.96 2.36 1.32
N GLY A 191 13.69 1.73 2.23
CA GLY A 191 14.92 1.02 1.92
C GLY A 191 14.69 -0.33 1.25
N PRO A 192 15.72 -0.90 0.58
CA PRO A 192 15.61 -2.15 -0.16
C PRO A 192 15.67 -3.38 0.75
N LEU A 193 14.94 -4.42 0.36
CA LEU A 193 15.09 -5.80 0.79
C LEU A 193 15.81 -6.55 -0.33
N PHE A 194 16.99 -7.05 -0.06
CA PHE A 194 17.84 -7.75 -1.03
C PHE A 194 17.76 -9.26 -0.89
N ASP A 195 17.92 -9.95 -2.00
CA ASP A 195 18.28 -11.37 -2.04
C ASP A 195 19.79 -11.57 -1.86
N MET A 196 20.22 -12.81 -1.79
CA MET A 196 21.64 -13.16 -1.61
C MET A 196 22.50 -12.88 -2.84
N THR A 197 21.91 -12.55 -4.00
CA THR A 197 22.64 -12.11 -5.19
C THR A 197 22.88 -10.59 -5.21
N GLY A 198 22.24 -9.86 -4.31
CA GLY A 198 22.30 -8.41 -4.19
C GLY A 198 21.29 -7.66 -5.06
N LYS A 199 20.25 -8.33 -5.50
CA LYS A 199 19.14 -7.71 -6.21
C LYS A 199 18.03 -7.33 -5.23
N VAL A 200 17.34 -6.23 -5.51
CA VAL A 200 16.20 -5.77 -4.70
C VAL A 200 14.99 -6.63 -5.02
N ILE A 201 14.51 -7.42 -4.06
CA ILE A 201 13.31 -8.23 -4.17
C ILE A 201 12.11 -7.61 -3.45
N GLY A 202 12.32 -6.50 -2.72
CA GLY A 202 11.23 -5.76 -2.09
C GLY A 202 11.66 -4.39 -1.58
N ILE A 203 10.65 -3.56 -1.23
CA ILE A 203 10.82 -2.25 -0.60
C ILE A 203 10.25 -2.35 0.81
N ASN A 204 11.08 -2.19 1.83
CA ASN A 204 10.66 -2.24 3.23
C ASN A 204 9.64 -1.13 3.49
N THR A 205 8.44 -1.46 3.98
CA THR A 205 7.35 -0.49 4.05
C THR A 205 6.73 -0.40 5.44
N ALA A 206 6.39 -1.53 6.05
CA ALA A 206 5.60 -1.57 7.28
C ALA A 206 6.12 -2.63 8.27
N ILE A 207 5.70 -2.49 9.52
CA ILE A 207 5.90 -3.51 10.56
C ILE A 207 4.56 -3.76 11.27
N TYR A 208 4.35 -4.99 11.70
CA TYR A 208 3.32 -5.28 12.71
C TYR A 208 3.95 -5.11 14.09
N SER A 209 3.49 -4.10 14.84
CA SER A 209 4.07 -3.81 16.15
C SER A 209 3.10 -3.06 17.05
N GLN A 210 2.94 -3.50 18.28
CA GLN A 210 2.18 -2.80 19.31
C GLN A 210 3.00 -1.71 20.02
N THR A 211 4.31 -1.80 19.97
CA THR A 211 5.23 -0.90 20.69
C THR A 211 5.98 0.07 19.77
N GLY A 212 5.84 -0.09 18.44
CA GLY A 212 6.53 0.71 17.43
C GLY A 212 7.96 0.23 17.10
N GLY A 213 8.46 -0.82 17.78
CA GLY A 213 9.73 -1.49 17.44
C GLY A 213 9.50 -2.83 16.74
N SER A 214 10.54 -3.37 16.09
CA SER A 214 10.46 -4.66 15.43
C SER A 214 10.20 -5.80 16.42
N VAL A 215 9.24 -6.64 16.11
CA VAL A 215 8.94 -7.89 16.84
C VAL A 215 9.14 -9.13 15.95
N GLY A 216 9.91 -8.99 14.85
CA GLY A 216 10.15 -10.08 13.90
C GLY A 216 9.05 -10.23 12.86
N VAL A 217 8.21 -9.21 12.65
CA VAL A 217 7.17 -9.20 11.61
C VAL A 217 7.26 -7.89 10.83
N GLY A 218 8.04 -7.93 9.75
CA GLY A 218 8.22 -6.85 8.80
C GLY A 218 7.58 -7.18 7.46
N PHE A 219 7.22 -6.14 6.70
CA PHE A 219 6.57 -6.24 5.40
C PHE A 219 7.30 -5.40 4.35
N ALA A 220 7.48 -5.97 3.18
CA ALA A 220 8.07 -5.29 2.02
C ALA A 220 7.16 -5.42 0.79
N VAL A 221 7.01 -4.35 0.03
CA VAL A 221 6.35 -4.37 -1.30
C VAL A 221 7.22 -5.18 -2.25
N PRO A 222 6.72 -6.25 -2.90
CA PRO A 222 7.53 -7.11 -3.75
C PRO A 222 8.05 -6.38 -5.00
N SER A 223 9.20 -6.79 -5.48
CA SER A 223 9.85 -6.14 -6.63
C SER A 223 9.11 -6.33 -7.96
N ASP A 224 8.35 -7.41 -8.14
CA ASP A 224 7.53 -7.61 -9.33
C ASP A 224 6.44 -6.53 -9.46
N LEU A 225 5.84 -6.11 -8.35
CA LEU A 225 4.94 -4.96 -8.30
C LEU A 225 5.71 -3.64 -8.37
N ALA A 226 6.75 -3.48 -7.54
CA ALA A 226 7.48 -2.23 -7.41
C ALA A 226 8.16 -1.79 -8.71
N SER A 227 8.79 -2.72 -9.46
CA SER A 227 9.47 -2.38 -10.71
C SER A 227 8.49 -1.87 -11.77
N VAL A 228 7.32 -2.49 -11.91
CA VAL A 228 6.28 -2.06 -12.86
C VAL A 228 5.76 -0.66 -12.49
N VAL A 229 5.53 -0.41 -11.21
CA VAL A 229 5.11 0.91 -10.72
C VAL A 229 6.18 1.96 -11.00
N VAL A 230 7.44 1.70 -10.63
CA VAL A 230 8.57 2.62 -10.87
C VAL A 230 8.73 2.93 -12.36
N ASP A 231 8.66 1.94 -13.23
CA ASP A 231 8.77 2.13 -14.69
C ASP A 231 7.62 3.01 -15.23
N GLN A 232 6.39 2.81 -14.73
CA GLN A 232 5.25 3.64 -15.12
C GLN A 232 5.40 5.08 -14.59
N LEU A 233 5.83 5.27 -13.34
CA LEU A 233 6.08 6.58 -12.76
C LEU A 233 7.17 7.35 -13.53
N LEU A 234 8.24 6.68 -13.96
CA LEU A 234 9.30 7.28 -14.76
C LEU A 234 8.86 7.64 -16.17
N THR A 235 8.06 6.77 -16.81
CA THR A 235 7.66 6.93 -18.21
C THR A 235 6.46 7.85 -18.39
N ASN A 236 5.45 7.72 -17.50
CA ASN A 236 4.16 8.40 -17.67
C ASN A 236 3.91 9.49 -16.62
N GLY A 237 4.74 9.58 -15.55
CA GLY A 237 4.49 10.46 -14.42
C GLY A 237 3.37 9.98 -13.48
N GLU A 238 2.75 8.85 -13.79
CA GLU A 238 1.62 8.26 -13.04
C GLU A 238 1.51 6.77 -13.30
N THR A 239 0.87 6.04 -12.40
CA THR A 239 0.49 4.64 -12.63
C THR A 239 -0.78 4.56 -13.47
N ARG A 240 -0.81 3.64 -14.43
CA ARG A 240 -1.97 3.38 -15.29
C ARG A 240 -2.45 1.97 -15.04
N ARG A 241 -3.51 1.83 -14.26
CA ARG A 241 -4.09 0.53 -13.93
C ARG A 241 -5.27 0.21 -14.81
N GLY A 242 -5.34 -1.05 -15.19
CA GLY A 242 -6.51 -1.58 -15.87
C GLY A 242 -7.76 -1.54 -15.00
N TRP A 243 -8.91 -1.43 -15.65
CA TRP A 243 -10.22 -1.40 -15.01
C TRP A 243 -11.25 -2.17 -15.83
N LEU A 244 -12.15 -2.88 -15.15
CA LEU A 244 -13.26 -3.64 -15.76
C LEU A 244 -14.62 -3.00 -15.49
N GLY A 245 -14.80 -2.34 -14.36
CA GLY A 245 -16.05 -1.75 -13.94
C GLY A 245 -17.04 -2.77 -13.40
N VAL A 246 -16.55 -3.67 -12.56
CA VAL A 246 -17.36 -4.61 -11.76
C VAL A 246 -17.15 -4.34 -10.26
N SER A 247 -18.20 -4.62 -9.47
CA SER A 247 -18.05 -4.90 -8.04
C SER A 247 -18.02 -6.42 -7.88
N ILE A 248 -17.13 -6.92 -7.03
CA ILE A 248 -16.85 -8.34 -6.88
C ILE A 248 -16.75 -8.72 -5.40
N ASP A 249 -17.23 -9.91 -5.09
CA ASP A 249 -17.25 -10.46 -3.74
C ASP A 249 -16.50 -11.79 -3.69
N GLU A 250 -15.99 -12.15 -2.50
CA GLU A 250 -15.40 -13.46 -2.28
C GLU A 250 -16.46 -14.55 -2.34
N MET A 251 -16.09 -15.67 -2.94
CA MET A 251 -16.98 -16.83 -2.97
C MET A 251 -17.13 -17.43 -1.57
N THR A 252 -18.36 -17.50 -1.06
CA THR A 252 -18.63 -18.16 0.23
C THR A 252 -18.52 -19.67 0.11
N PRO A 253 -18.18 -20.40 1.21
CA PRO A 253 -18.17 -21.87 1.21
C PRO A 253 -19.51 -22.49 0.79
N LYS A 254 -20.63 -21.86 1.15
CA LYS A 254 -21.97 -22.30 0.76
C LYS A 254 -22.15 -22.20 -0.76
N LEU A 255 -21.84 -21.05 -1.36
CA LEU A 255 -21.94 -20.85 -2.82
C LEU A 255 -20.99 -21.79 -3.59
N ALA A 256 -19.79 -22.04 -3.06
CA ALA A 256 -18.85 -23.00 -3.65
C ALA A 256 -19.47 -24.40 -3.75
N THR A 257 -20.09 -24.87 -2.68
CA THR A 257 -20.78 -26.17 -2.65
C THR A 257 -21.95 -26.21 -3.63
N GLU A 258 -22.76 -25.15 -3.70
CA GLU A 258 -23.91 -25.05 -4.62
C GLU A 258 -23.47 -25.08 -6.09
N LEU A 259 -22.30 -24.50 -6.39
CA LEU A 259 -21.69 -24.48 -7.74
C LEU A 259 -20.82 -25.70 -8.05
N GLY A 260 -20.72 -26.67 -7.13
CA GLY A 260 -19.96 -27.92 -7.31
C GLY A 260 -18.43 -27.75 -7.20
N PHE A 261 -17.95 -26.76 -6.46
CA PHE A 261 -16.53 -26.59 -6.15
C PHE A 261 -16.16 -27.25 -4.82
N ASP A 262 -15.01 -27.89 -4.77
CA ASP A 262 -14.47 -28.50 -3.54
C ASP A 262 -14.06 -27.44 -2.48
N ARG A 263 -13.75 -26.24 -2.94
CA ARG A 263 -13.37 -25.08 -2.10
C ARG A 263 -13.74 -23.77 -2.80
N PRO A 264 -13.94 -22.68 -2.03
CA PRO A 264 -14.13 -21.35 -2.61
C PRO A 264 -13.00 -20.99 -3.58
N ARG A 265 -13.36 -20.52 -4.76
CA ARG A 265 -12.44 -19.99 -5.77
C ARG A 265 -13.18 -19.13 -6.78
N GLY A 266 -12.48 -18.15 -7.34
CA GLY A 266 -13.04 -17.18 -8.29
C GLY A 266 -13.54 -15.92 -7.57
N ALA A 267 -13.89 -14.92 -8.36
CA ALA A 267 -14.50 -13.68 -7.90
C ALA A 267 -15.94 -13.61 -8.39
N VAL A 268 -16.88 -13.44 -7.46
CA VAL A 268 -18.32 -13.36 -7.76
C VAL A 268 -18.66 -11.93 -8.15
N VAL A 269 -19.24 -11.72 -9.33
CA VAL A 269 -19.68 -10.40 -9.78
C VAL A 269 -21.00 -10.03 -9.10
N SER A 270 -20.99 -9.01 -8.24
CA SER A 270 -22.20 -8.48 -7.60
C SER A 270 -22.83 -7.36 -8.43
N VAL A 271 -22.03 -6.46 -9.01
CA VAL A 271 -22.52 -5.35 -9.82
C VAL A 271 -21.68 -5.20 -11.08
N VAL A 272 -22.33 -4.92 -12.21
CA VAL A 272 -21.67 -4.49 -13.45
C VAL A 272 -22.03 -3.03 -13.69
N ARG A 273 -21.02 -2.15 -13.75
CA ARG A 273 -21.22 -0.71 -13.88
C ARG A 273 -21.67 -0.35 -15.30
N PRO A 274 -22.57 0.65 -15.46
CA PRO A 274 -22.90 1.20 -16.77
C PRO A 274 -21.65 1.72 -17.49
N ASN A 275 -21.64 1.64 -18.82
CA ASN A 275 -20.56 2.12 -19.69
C ASN A 275 -19.17 1.54 -19.34
N SER A 276 -19.13 0.32 -18.82
CA SER A 276 -17.89 -0.35 -18.42
C SER A 276 -17.41 -1.36 -19.46
N PRO A 277 -16.09 -1.69 -19.44
CA PRO A 277 -15.54 -2.81 -20.19
C PRO A 277 -16.26 -4.13 -19.95
N ALA A 278 -16.60 -4.41 -18.70
CA ALA A 278 -17.31 -5.64 -18.32
C ALA A 278 -18.71 -5.71 -18.96
N LEU A 279 -19.47 -4.60 -18.92
CA LEU A 279 -20.78 -4.54 -19.56
C LEU A 279 -20.67 -4.77 -21.07
N SER A 280 -19.70 -4.10 -21.70
CA SER A 280 -19.45 -4.22 -23.16
C SER A 280 -19.02 -5.63 -23.56
N ALA A 281 -18.32 -6.35 -22.67
CA ALA A 281 -17.92 -7.75 -22.85
C ALA A 281 -19.05 -8.75 -22.55
N GLY A 282 -20.21 -8.29 -22.04
CA GLY A 282 -21.35 -9.14 -21.71
C GLY A 282 -21.24 -9.84 -20.36
N VAL A 283 -20.48 -9.30 -19.41
CA VAL A 283 -20.46 -9.76 -18.01
C VAL A 283 -21.82 -9.47 -17.37
N GLN A 284 -22.27 -10.37 -16.52
CA GLN A 284 -23.55 -10.26 -15.83
C GLN A 284 -23.37 -10.38 -14.31
N PRO A 285 -24.25 -9.80 -13.50
CA PRO A 285 -24.32 -10.11 -12.08
C PRO A 285 -24.48 -11.62 -11.86
N ASN A 286 -23.86 -12.14 -10.81
CA ASN A 286 -23.73 -13.55 -10.44
C ASN A 286 -22.81 -14.39 -11.35
N ASP A 287 -22.12 -13.82 -12.33
CA ASP A 287 -21.00 -14.50 -12.96
C ASP A 287 -19.90 -14.75 -11.92
N VAL A 288 -19.25 -15.90 -11.98
CA VAL A 288 -18.03 -16.17 -11.22
C VAL A 288 -16.84 -16.12 -12.15
N ILE A 289 -15.95 -15.15 -11.99
CA ILE A 289 -14.75 -15.02 -12.82
C ILE A 289 -13.72 -16.03 -12.32
N LEU A 290 -13.34 -16.99 -13.17
CA LEU A 290 -12.43 -18.09 -12.86
C LEU A 290 -11.03 -17.92 -13.44
N ASP A 291 -10.92 -17.23 -14.59
CA ASP A 291 -9.66 -16.92 -15.25
C ASP A 291 -9.72 -15.53 -15.87
N PHE A 292 -8.63 -14.80 -15.81
CA PHE A 292 -8.46 -13.52 -16.47
C PHE A 292 -7.09 -13.44 -17.13
N ASN A 293 -7.06 -13.15 -18.44
CA ASN A 293 -5.82 -13.08 -19.23
C ASN A 293 -4.93 -14.31 -19.06
N LYS A 294 -5.52 -15.52 -19.08
CA LYS A 294 -4.85 -16.82 -18.89
C LYS A 294 -4.25 -17.03 -17.47
N ARG A 295 -4.53 -16.14 -16.51
CA ARG A 295 -4.17 -16.31 -15.11
C ARG A 295 -5.37 -16.85 -14.34
N PRO A 296 -5.23 -17.91 -13.53
CA PRO A 296 -6.33 -18.39 -12.69
C PRO A 296 -6.69 -17.34 -11.64
N VAL A 297 -8.00 -17.18 -11.41
CA VAL A 297 -8.57 -16.34 -10.37
C VAL A 297 -9.07 -17.25 -9.26
N ASN A 298 -8.43 -17.22 -8.10
CA ASN A 298 -8.86 -17.98 -6.94
C ASN A 298 -9.55 -17.07 -5.90
N THR A 299 -9.17 -15.81 -5.84
CA THR A 299 -9.67 -14.79 -4.90
C THR A 299 -10.04 -13.51 -5.66
N VAL A 300 -10.80 -12.63 -5.01
CA VAL A 300 -11.07 -11.27 -5.50
C VAL A 300 -9.77 -10.52 -5.80
N ARG A 301 -8.76 -10.71 -4.95
CA ARG A 301 -7.45 -10.08 -5.10
C ARG A 301 -6.72 -10.52 -6.36
N ASP A 302 -6.75 -11.82 -6.68
CA ASP A 302 -6.12 -12.32 -7.92
C ASP A 302 -6.68 -11.60 -9.14
N LEU A 303 -8.00 -11.40 -9.18
CA LEU A 303 -8.64 -10.66 -10.26
C LEU A 303 -8.24 -9.18 -10.27
N THR A 304 -8.31 -8.52 -9.11
CA THR A 304 -7.97 -7.10 -8.98
C THR A 304 -6.55 -6.82 -9.49
N ARG A 305 -5.59 -7.66 -9.10
CA ARG A 305 -4.20 -7.58 -9.57
C ARG A 305 -4.07 -7.88 -11.05
N ALA A 306 -4.64 -9.00 -11.53
CA ALA A 306 -4.54 -9.37 -12.93
C ALA A 306 -5.12 -8.29 -13.86
N VAL A 307 -6.21 -7.63 -13.44
CA VAL A 307 -6.81 -6.51 -14.16
C VAL A 307 -5.90 -5.29 -14.12
N ALA A 308 -5.40 -4.91 -12.94
CA ALA A 308 -4.53 -3.75 -12.77
C ALA A 308 -3.21 -3.86 -13.56
N ASP A 309 -2.63 -5.07 -13.62
CA ASP A 309 -1.40 -5.37 -14.37
C ASP A 309 -1.62 -5.42 -15.89
N THR A 310 -2.87 -5.51 -16.35
CA THR A 310 -3.15 -5.59 -17.78
C THR A 310 -3.15 -4.21 -18.40
N SER A 311 -2.39 -4.06 -19.50
CA SER A 311 -2.27 -2.78 -20.20
C SER A 311 -3.63 -2.23 -20.62
N VAL A 312 -3.84 -0.95 -20.38
CA VAL A 312 -5.03 -0.22 -20.84
C VAL A 312 -5.16 -0.33 -22.36
N GLY A 313 -6.37 -0.64 -22.83
CA GLY A 313 -6.66 -0.89 -24.26
C GLY A 313 -6.40 -2.32 -24.71
N ALA A 314 -5.78 -3.18 -23.89
CA ALA A 314 -5.57 -4.58 -24.25
C ALA A 314 -6.90 -5.36 -24.20
N THR A 315 -7.14 -6.18 -25.24
CA THR A 315 -8.28 -7.11 -25.28
C THR A 315 -7.79 -8.50 -24.87
N VAL A 316 -8.32 -9.02 -23.77
CA VAL A 316 -7.89 -10.27 -23.15
C VAL A 316 -9.06 -11.23 -22.96
N PRO A 317 -8.80 -12.56 -22.95
CA PRO A 317 -9.82 -13.56 -22.62
C PRO A 317 -10.10 -13.54 -21.10
N MET A 318 -11.37 -13.72 -20.75
CA MET A 318 -11.85 -13.90 -19.39
C MET A 318 -12.81 -15.07 -19.36
N THR A 319 -12.61 -16.02 -18.45
CA THR A 319 -13.52 -17.17 -18.27
C THR A 319 -14.42 -16.92 -17.09
N VAL A 320 -15.72 -16.93 -17.31
CA VAL A 320 -16.73 -16.86 -16.25
C VAL A 320 -17.51 -18.17 -16.16
N LEU A 321 -17.99 -18.49 -14.97
CA LEU A 321 -18.99 -19.51 -14.74
C LEU A 321 -20.35 -18.81 -14.64
N ARG A 322 -21.28 -19.12 -15.53
CA ARG A 322 -22.64 -18.60 -15.62
C ARG A 322 -23.60 -19.76 -15.71
N ASP A 323 -24.58 -19.86 -14.81
CA ASP A 323 -25.58 -20.94 -14.80
C ASP A 323 -24.95 -22.34 -14.91
N GLY A 324 -23.84 -22.56 -14.17
CA GLY A 324 -23.10 -23.83 -14.17
C GLY A 324 -22.28 -24.11 -15.45
N LYS A 325 -22.22 -23.18 -16.42
CA LYS A 325 -21.47 -23.34 -17.67
C LYS A 325 -20.30 -22.35 -17.74
N ARG A 326 -19.16 -22.83 -18.24
CA ARG A 326 -18.02 -21.94 -18.51
C ARG A 326 -18.26 -21.18 -19.81
N VAL A 327 -18.16 -19.84 -19.73
CA VAL A 327 -18.28 -18.93 -20.88
C VAL A 327 -16.97 -18.15 -20.99
N ILE A 328 -16.43 -18.07 -22.20
CA ILE A 328 -15.23 -17.27 -22.49
C ILE A 328 -15.68 -15.95 -23.10
N LEU A 329 -15.39 -14.86 -22.42
CA LEU A 329 -15.64 -13.50 -22.86
C LEU A 329 -14.32 -12.86 -23.32
N LYS A 330 -14.39 -11.91 -24.26
CA LYS A 330 -13.26 -11.02 -24.60
C LYS A 330 -13.55 -9.66 -24.03
N VAL A 331 -12.68 -9.19 -23.14
CA VAL A 331 -12.83 -7.89 -22.49
C VAL A 331 -11.67 -6.97 -22.86
N THR A 332 -11.98 -5.76 -23.29
CA THR A 332 -10.97 -4.71 -23.51
C THR A 332 -10.85 -3.92 -22.22
N VAL A 333 -9.68 -4.01 -21.60
CA VAL A 333 -9.40 -3.33 -20.32
C VAL A 333 -9.33 -1.82 -20.56
N ASP A 334 -10.09 -1.06 -19.79
CA ASP A 334 -10.03 0.39 -19.81
C ASP A 334 -9.08 0.92 -18.71
N ARG A 335 -8.81 2.21 -18.75
CA ARG A 335 -8.06 2.86 -17.70
C ARG A 335 -8.94 2.96 -16.45
N ARG A 336 -8.43 2.46 -15.33
CA ARG A 336 -8.96 2.89 -14.05
C ARG A 336 -8.66 4.39 -13.97
N GLU A 337 -9.67 5.21 -14.24
CA GLU A 337 -9.58 6.59 -13.80
C GLU A 337 -9.36 6.50 -12.30
N THR A 338 -8.12 6.68 -11.88
CA THR A 338 -7.88 7.23 -10.57
C THR A 338 -8.53 8.61 -10.69
N ARG A 339 -9.84 8.67 -10.40
CA ARG A 339 -10.29 9.87 -9.73
C ARG A 339 -9.38 9.89 -8.51
N VAL A 340 -8.24 10.54 -8.64
CA VAL A 340 -7.83 11.43 -7.62
C VAL A 340 -9.14 12.07 -7.25
N LEU A 341 -9.67 11.73 -6.08
CA LEU A 341 -10.31 12.69 -5.24
C LEU A 341 -9.18 13.67 -4.86
N ALA A 342 -8.43 14.17 -5.87
CA ALA A 342 -7.99 15.53 -5.93
C ALA A 342 -9.32 16.23 -5.69
N ASN A 343 -9.45 16.80 -4.50
CA ASN A 343 -10.35 17.90 -4.30
C ASN A 343 -10.70 18.55 -5.65
N ALA A 344 -11.48 17.85 -6.53
CA ALA A 344 -12.46 18.56 -7.25
C ALA A 344 -13.20 19.18 -6.09
N PRO A 345 -13.15 20.50 -5.87
CA PRO A 345 -14.11 21.10 -5.02
C PRO A 345 -15.43 20.57 -5.59
N GLY A 346 -15.96 19.52 -4.97
CA GLY A 346 -17.37 19.32 -4.98
C GLY A 346 -17.80 20.68 -4.50
N SER A 347 -18.35 21.47 -5.40
CA SER A 347 -19.00 22.71 -5.00
C SER A 347 -19.79 22.29 -3.78
N PRO A 348 -19.55 22.88 -2.59
CA PRO A 348 -20.27 22.48 -1.39
C PRO A 348 -21.72 22.46 -1.82
N LEU A 349 -22.37 21.29 -1.73
CA LEU A 349 -23.82 21.27 -1.97
C LEU A 349 -24.36 22.33 -1.04
N PRO A 350 -25.11 23.35 -1.51
CA PRO A 350 -25.45 24.48 -0.69
C PRO A 350 -26.33 23.97 0.46
N GLY A 351 -25.79 23.89 1.71
CA GLY A 351 -26.54 23.52 2.87
C GLY A 351 -25.84 22.72 3.96
N GLY A 352 -24.63 22.22 3.78
CA GLY A 352 -23.94 21.42 4.79
C GLY A 352 -23.57 22.19 6.07
N LEU A 353 -23.78 21.58 7.25
CA LEU A 353 -23.40 22.14 8.53
C LEU A 353 -21.90 21.94 8.80
N LYS A 354 -21.19 22.99 9.16
CA LYS A 354 -19.77 22.93 9.49
C LYS A 354 -19.55 22.75 10.98
N ALA A 355 -18.78 21.73 11.37
CA ALA A 355 -18.36 21.50 12.74
C ALA A 355 -17.00 20.77 12.78
N SER A 356 -16.06 21.24 13.62
CA SER A 356 -14.75 20.61 13.84
C SER A 356 -13.98 20.26 12.55
N GLY A 357 -14.03 21.14 11.54
CA GLY A 357 -13.38 20.92 10.25
C GLY A 357 -14.13 20.00 9.31
N LEU A 358 -15.34 19.56 9.64
CA LEU A 358 -16.21 18.72 8.81
C LEU A 358 -17.36 19.53 8.21
N THR A 359 -17.78 19.17 7.01
CA THR A 359 -19.08 19.56 6.46
C THR A 359 -19.98 18.32 6.50
N LEU A 360 -21.10 18.44 7.19
CA LEU A 360 -22.00 17.36 7.55
C LEU A 360 -23.37 17.54 6.88
N GLU A 361 -23.87 16.51 6.22
CA GLU A 361 -25.16 16.54 5.53
C GLU A 361 -25.99 15.28 5.82
N ARG A 362 -27.30 15.39 5.56
CA ARG A 362 -28.19 14.22 5.56
C ARG A 362 -27.94 13.40 4.29
N PRO A 363 -28.18 12.08 4.34
CA PRO A 363 -28.13 11.23 3.15
C PRO A 363 -29.36 11.50 2.23
N THR A 364 -29.39 12.69 1.63
CA THR A 364 -30.38 13.02 0.61
C THR A 364 -30.06 12.26 -0.68
N ARG A 365 -31.03 12.18 -1.59
CA ARG A 365 -30.82 11.51 -2.88
C ARG A 365 -29.59 12.06 -3.62
N ASP A 366 -29.41 13.37 -3.62
CA ASP A 366 -28.29 14.03 -4.30
C ASP A 366 -26.95 13.69 -3.63
N VAL A 367 -26.91 13.63 -2.29
CA VAL A 367 -25.72 13.23 -1.51
C VAL A 367 -25.41 11.73 -1.73
N ILE A 368 -26.42 10.87 -1.69
CA ILE A 368 -26.28 9.43 -1.96
C ILE A 368 -25.70 9.21 -3.36
N GLU A 369 -26.23 9.90 -4.36
CA GLU A 369 -25.79 9.79 -5.76
C GLU A 369 -24.39 10.37 -5.97
N ALA A 370 -24.08 11.54 -5.34
CA ALA A 370 -22.78 12.20 -5.44
C ALA A 370 -21.63 11.39 -4.83
N PHE A 371 -21.89 10.65 -3.75
CA PHE A 371 -20.88 9.86 -3.06
C PHE A 371 -20.99 8.35 -3.31
N GLY A 372 -21.96 7.90 -4.12
CA GLY A 372 -22.18 6.49 -4.45
C GLY A 372 -22.54 5.63 -3.23
N LEU A 373 -23.31 6.20 -2.30
CA LEU A 373 -23.73 5.54 -1.07
C LEU A 373 -24.88 4.56 -1.31
N ALA A 374 -25.11 3.65 -0.36
CA ALA A 374 -26.28 2.78 -0.38
C ALA A 374 -27.58 3.59 -0.23
N PRO A 375 -28.67 3.21 -0.93
CA PRO A 375 -29.93 3.98 -0.90
C PRO A 375 -30.58 4.07 0.48
N ASP A 376 -30.28 3.11 1.36
CA ASP A 376 -30.85 2.94 2.71
C ASP A 376 -29.89 3.37 3.82
N VAL A 377 -28.86 4.15 3.47
CA VAL A 377 -27.87 4.62 4.43
C VAL A 377 -28.51 5.46 5.54
N ASP A 378 -28.21 5.11 6.78
CA ASP A 378 -28.63 5.85 7.99
C ASP A 378 -27.39 6.45 8.67
N GLY A 379 -27.45 7.71 9.08
CA GLY A 379 -26.33 8.42 9.69
C GLY A 379 -26.13 9.82 9.15
N VAL A 380 -24.97 10.39 9.39
CA VAL A 380 -24.59 11.75 8.95
C VAL A 380 -23.43 11.65 7.98
N VAL A 381 -23.64 12.09 6.75
CA VAL A 381 -22.63 12.02 5.69
C VAL A 381 -21.63 13.16 5.83
N VAL A 382 -20.34 12.83 5.80
CA VAL A 382 -19.25 13.79 5.68
C VAL A 382 -19.10 14.17 4.20
N THR A 383 -19.51 15.38 3.83
CA THR A 383 -19.45 15.83 2.43
C THR A 383 -18.18 16.61 2.10
N ALA A 384 -17.52 17.19 3.12
CA ALA A 384 -16.19 17.77 2.99
C ALA A 384 -15.43 17.69 4.31
N VAL A 385 -14.11 17.65 4.23
CA VAL A 385 -13.19 17.70 5.37
C VAL A 385 -12.18 18.80 5.09
N ASP A 386 -12.02 19.71 6.06
CA ASP A 386 -11.00 20.75 6.02
C ASP A 386 -9.61 20.08 6.11
N PRO A 387 -8.74 20.22 5.11
CA PRO A 387 -7.43 19.57 5.11
C PRO A 387 -6.54 19.92 6.29
N ASP A 388 -6.74 21.11 6.87
CA ASP A 388 -5.97 21.61 8.00
C ASP A 388 -6.57 21.18 9.36
N SER A 389 -7.69 20.46 9.37
CA SER A 389 -8.35 20.00 10.59
C SER A 389 -7.80 18.67 11.11
N GLN A 390 -7.97 18.43 12.42
CA GLN A 390 -7.66 17.11 13.01
C GLN A 390 -8.57 15.99 12.45
N ALA A 391 -9.74 16.35 11.95
CA ALA A 391 -10.65 15.41 11.33
C ALA A 391 -10.09 14.83 10.01
N ALA A 392 -9.24 15.56 9.27
CA ALA A 392 -8.63 15.09 8.04
C ALA A 392 -7.68 13.88 8.24
N ILE A 393 -7.24 13.62 9.47
CA ILE A 393 -6.39 12.49 9.80
C ILE A 393 -7.20 11.18 9.73
N VAL A 394 -8.47 11.22 10.15
CA VAL A 394 -9.29 10.02 10.39
C VAL A 394 -10.53 9.92 9.50
N LEU A 395 -11.05 11.04 8.99
CA LEU A 395 -12.28 11.10 8.19
C LEU A 395 -12.03 11.58 6.77
N ARG A 396 -12.89 11.13 5.87
CA ARG A 396 -12.85 11.47 4.44
C ARG A 396 -14.25 11.84 3.93
N PRO A 397 -14.36 12.65 2.87
CA PRO A 397 -15.63 12.83 2.18
C PRO A 397 -16.22 11.49 1.71
N GLY A 398 -17.51 11.28 1.98
CA GLY A 398 -18.21 10.02 1.75
C GLY A 398 -18.29 9.09 2.97
N ASP A 399 -17.59 9.40 4.06
CA ASP A 399 -17.78 8.69 5.33
C ASP A 399 -19.15 9.02 5.93
N ILE A 400 -19.73 8.05 6.63
CA ILE A 400 -21.00 8.20 7.33
C ILE A 400 -20.74 8.06 8.82
N ILE A 401 -20.98 9.12 9.59
CA ILE A 401 -20.89 9.08 11.06
C ILE A 401 -22.18 8.50 11.60
N LEU A 402 -22.07 7.34 12.25
CA LEU A 402 -23.17 6.61 12.88
C LEU A 402 -23.32 6.99 14.37
N GLU A 403 -22.17 7.17 15.07
CA GLU A 403 -22.15 7.54 16.50
C GLU A 403 -21.01 8.50 16.81
N ILE A 404 -21.22 9.36 17.84
CA ILE A 404 -20.19 10.23 18.43
C ILE A 404 -20.26 10.06 19.94
N GLY A 405 -19.20 9.50 20.56
CA GLY A 405 -19.16 9.26 22.01
C GLY A 405 -20.32 8.38 22.47
N TRP A 406 -20.58 7.27 21.76
CA TRP A 406 -21.62 6.27 22.03
C TRP A 406 -23.06 6.79 21.85
N GLU A 407 -23.26 7.96 21.26
CA GLU A 407 -24.56 8.53 20.96
C GLU A 407 -24.81 8.45 19.44
N ARG A 408 -25.93 7.82 19.04
CA ARG A 408 -26.29 7.64 17.62
C ARG A 408 -26.59 8.98 16.94
N MET A 409 -26.03 9.16 15.74
CA MET A 409 -26.19 10.36 14.93
C MET A 409 -27.05 10.09 13.71
N THR A 410 -28.23 10.70 13.67
CA THR A 410 -29.15 10.57 12.51
C THR A 410 -29.41 11.92 11.83
N ARG A 411 -28.87 13.01 12.40
CA ARG A 411 -29.07 14.38 11.89
C ARG A 411 -27.78 15.18 11.99
N PRO A 412 -27.41 15.93 10.94
CA PRO A 412 -26.21 16.77 10.93
C PRO A 412 -26.18 17.78 12.09
N GLU A 413 -27.35 18.33 12.46
CA GLU A 413 -27.46 19.30 13.54
C GLU A 413 -27.07 18.70 14.90
N ALA A 414 -27.46 17.45 15.14
CA ALA A 414 -27.10 16.74 16.38
C ALA A 414 -25.60 16.44 16.41
N ALA A 415 -25.03 15.98 15.30
CA ALA A 415 -23.60 15.70 15.19
C ALA A 415 -22.75 16.99 15.36
N ALA A 416 -23.12 18.08 14.68
CA ALA A 416 -22.44 19.36 14.81
C ALA A 416 -22.49 19.90 16.26
N THR A 417 -23.67 19.89 16.88
CA THR A 417 -23.83 20.32 18.27
C THR A 417 -22.98 19.48 19.24
N LYS A 418 -22.93 18.16 19.01
CA LYS A 418 -22.14 17.26 19.85
C LYS A 418 -20.64 17.52 19.71
N LEU A 419 -20.15 17.68 18.49
CA LEU A 419 -18.75 18.00 18.21
C LEU A 419 -18.34 19.36 18.79
N ASP A 420 -19.16 20.40 18.60
CA ASP A 420 -18.89 21.73 19.14
C ASP A 420 -18.90 21.74 20.67
N LYS A 421 -19.80 20.98 21.29
CA LYS A 421 -19.84 20.83 22.77
C LYS A 421 -18.54 20.15 23.25
N LEU A 422 -18.11 19.09 22.63
CA LEU A 422 -16.88 18.36 22.99
C LEU A 422 -15.64 19.25 22.82
N ARG A 423 -15.58 20.02 21.71
CA ARG A 423 -14.51 20.98 21.47
C ARG A 423 -14.48 22.07 22.56
N ASN A 424 -15.62 22.68 22.91
CA ASN A 424 -15.71 23.74 23.91
C ASN A 424 -15.37 23.27 25.33
N LEU A 425 -15.61 21.99 25.63
CA LEU A 425 -15.23 21.37 26.90
C LEU A 425 -13.75 20.93 26.93
N ASN A 426 -13.01 21.17 25.84
CA ASN A 426 -11.64 20.68 25.66
C ASN A 426 -11.53 19.17 26.00
N SER A 427 -12.60 18.44 25.72
CA SER A 427 -12.70 16.99 25.90
C SER A 427 -11.62 16.36 25.03
N GLY A 428 -10.82 15.45 25.55
CA GLY A 428 -9.81 14.73 24.76
C GLY A 428 -10.41 14.05 23.52
N PRO A 429 -9.69 13.14 22.86
CA PRO A 429 -10.20 12.40 21.72
C PRO A 429 -11.51 11.67 22.06
N VAL A 430 -12.49 11.75 21.18
CA VAL A 430 -13.79 11.07 21.31
C VAL A 430 -13.88 9.93 20.31
N GLN A 431 -14.43 8.79 20.72
CA GLN A 431 -14.72 7.68 19.82
C GLN A 431 -15.89 8.05 18.91
N ILE A 432 -15.70 7.85 17.60
CA ILE A 432 -16.74 7.95 16.58
C ILE A 432 -16.89 6.60 15.89
N TYR A 433 -18.13 6.20 15.62
CA TYR A 433 -18.41 5.00 14.84
C TYR A 433 -18.75 5.43 13.42
N VAL A 434 -17.99 4.90 12.46
CA VAL A 434 -17.98 5.37 11.08
C VAL A 434 -18.24 4.20 10.12
N GLN A 435 -19.03 4.47 9.08
CA GLN A 435 -19.16 3.61 7.93
C GLN A 435 -18.44 4.27 6.74
N ARG A 436 -17.54 3.52 6.10
CA ARG A 436 -16.84 3.90 4.87
C ARG A 436 -17.07 2.81 3.83
N GLY A 437 -17.94 3.05 2.85
CA GLY A 437 -18.42 2.00 1.97
C GLY A 437 -19.12 0.90 2.77
N GLU A 438 -18.59 -0.32 2.75
CA GLU A 438 -19.12 -1.45 3.53
C GLU A 438 -18.42 -1.65 4.88
N LEU A 439 -17.35 -0.91 5.15
CA LEU A 439 -16.58 -1.05 6.38
C LEU A 439 -17.21 -0.26 7.52
N LEU A 440 -17.32 -0.90 8.68
CA LEU A 440 -17.77 -0.30 9.94
C LEU A 440 -16.61 -0.35 10.95
N PHE A 441 -16.19 0.80 11.47
CA PHE A 441 -15.05 0.87 12.38
C PHE A 441 -15.18 2.04 13.35
N TYR A 442 -14.41 1.96 14.44
CA TYR A 442 -14.29 3.05 15.41
C TYR A 442 -13.01 3.83 15.13
N GLU A 443 -13.13 5.16 15.11
CA GLU A 443 -12.02 6.09 15.03
C GLU A 443 -11.99 7.04 16.22
N SER A 444 -10.83 7.60 16.50
CA SER A 444 -10.62 8.55 17.59
C SER A 444 -10.48 9.94 17.01
N LEU A 445 -11.57 10.72 17.07
CA LEU A 445 -11.61 12.10 16.58
C LEU A 445 -11.30 13.07 17.73
N ARG A 446 -10.42 14.04 17.49
CA ARG A 446 -10.25 15.20 18.35
C ARG A 446 -11.05 16.36 17.74
N PRO A 447 -12.18 16.76 18.37
CA PRO A 447 -13.08 17.78 17.84
C PRO A 447 -12.48 19.17 17.75
#